data_a424d88a8b72464d1ed76c8fef2f1a47
#
_entry.id   a424d88a8b72464d1ed76c8fef2f1a47
#
_cell.length_a   1.000
_cell.length_b   1.000
_cell.length_c   1.000
_cell.angle_alpha   90.00
_cell.angle_beta   90.00
_cell.angle_gamma   90.00
#
_symmetry.space_group_name_H-M   'P 1'
#
loop_
_entity.id
_entity.type
_entity.pdbx_description
1 polymer ?
#
loop_
_entity_poly.entity_id
_entity_poly.type
_entity_poly.pdbx_seq_one_letter_code
_entity_poly.pdbx_strand_id
1 'polypeptide(L)'
;TSHLPHLIAYNLVKTAVDFQKRNKKNIIKYSAGGLRDFSRTAASNEIMWRDIFFSNNDNVINSINIFIKNLNNFKKLIKYKKNKNILKILKNSKKVRKQIIDLKQDVSKPNFGRDIL
;
A
#
# COMPACT_ATOMS: atom_id res chain seq x y z
N THR A 1 -0.36 9.04 -8.17
CA THR A 1 -0.83 7.83 -7.44
C THR A 1 -0.05 6.57 -7.83
N SER A 2 0.57 6.53 -9.02
CA SER A 2 1.31 5.34 -9.46
C SER A 2 2.55 5.06 -8.60
N HIS A 3 3.11 6.07 -7.94
CA HIS A 3 4.29 5.92 -7.07
C HIS A 3 3.92 5.47 -5.66
N LEU A 4 2.69 5.72 -5.23
CA LEU A 4 2.25 5.42 -3.87
C LEU A 4 2.28 3.92 -3.54
N PRO A 5 1.82 3.01 -4.40
CA PRO A 5 1.89 1.58 -4.10
C PRO A 5 3.31 1.08 -3.84
N HIS A 6 4.30 1.54 -4.62
CA HIS A 6 5.70 1.15 -4.41
C HIS A 6 6.23 1.69 -3.09
N LEU A 7 5.94 2.94 -2.79
CA LEU A 7 6.33 3.58 -1.55
C LEU A 7 5.74 2.85 -0.34
N ILE A 8 4.47 2.48 -0.41
CA ILE A 8 3.81 1.73 0.65
C ILE A 8 4.44 0.35 0.81
N ALA A 9 4.73 -0.35 -0.29
CA ALA A 9 5.32 -1.67 -0.25
C ALA A 9 6.69 -1.65 0.43
N TYR A 10 7.55 -0.71 0.09
CA TYR A 10 8.86 -0.56 0.73
C TYR A 10 8.73 -0.31 2.23
N ASN A 11 7.82 0.58 2.60
CA ASN A 11 7.62 0.93 4.02
C ASN A 11 6.94 -0.19 4.80
N LEU A 12 6.06 -0.94 4.17
CA LEU A 12 5.44 -2.10 4.80
C LEU A 12 6.49 -3.16 5.16
N VAL A 13 7.40 -3.46 4.23
CA VAL A 13 8.48 -4.40 4.47
C VAL A 13 9.40 -3.88 5.59
N LYS A 14 9.77 -2.60 5.55
CA LYS A 14 10.58 -1.96 6.59
C LYS A 14 9.91 -2.07 7.95
N THR A 15 8.60 -1.83 8.00
CA THR A 15 7.82 -1.92 9.22
C THR A 15 7.80 -3.35 9.76
N ALA A 16 7.63 -4.34 8.89
CA ALA A 16 7.67 -5.75 9.29
C ALA A 16 9.04 -6.15 9.87
N VAL A 17 10.13 -5.65 9.27
CA VAL A 17 11.48 -5.88 9.77
C VAL A 17 11.65 -5.26 11.15
N ASP A 18 11.17 -4.03 11.35
CA ASP A 18 11.26 -3.34 12.63
C ASP A 18 10.48 -4.07 13.72
N PHE A 19 9.29 -4.58 13.40
CA PHE A 19 8.50 -5.41 14.32
C PHE A 19 9.26 -6.67 14.72
N GLN A 20 9.88 -7.34 13.75
CA GLN A 20 10.63 -8.57 14.00
C GLN A 20 11.81 -8.32 14.94
N LYS A 21 12.54 -7.23 14.75
CA LYS A 21 13.66 -6.85 15.62
C LYS A 21 13.19 -6.53 17.03
N ARG A 22 12.11 -5.75 17.16
CA ARG A 22 11.57 -5.32 18.45
C ARG A 22 11.08 -6.50 19.29
N ASN A 23 10.37 -7.43 18.68
CA ASN A 23 9.73 -8.53 19.37
C ASN A 23 10.58 -9.80 19.41
N LYS A 24 11.74 -9.80 18.74
CA LYS A 24 12.65 -10.95 18.64
C LYS A 24 11.94 -12.22 18.18
N LYS A 25 10.91 -12.05 17.35
CA LYS A 25 10.12 -13.15 16.76
C LYS A 25 10.28 -13.16 15.26
N ASN A 26 10.18 -14.33 14.66
CA ASN A 26 10.28 -14.51 13.22
C ASN A 26 8.97 -14.14 12.53
N ILE A 27 8.53 -12.88 12.66
CA ILE A 27 7.24 -12.40 12.18
C ILE A 27 7.10 -12.59 10.68
N ILE A 28 8.17 -12.28 9.93
CA ILE A 28 8.16 -12.38 8.47
C ILE A 28 7.93 -13.83 8.03
N LYS A 29 8.58 -14.78 8.70
CA LYS A 29 8.44 -16.21 8.41
C LYS A 29 6.99 -16.69 8.60
N TYR A 30 6.30 -16.17 9.60
CA TYR A 30 4.95 -16.59 9.94
C TYR A 30 3.87 -15.67 9.42
N SER A 31 4.23 -14.64 8.63
CA SER A 31 3.24 -13.73 8.08
C SER A 31 2.40 -14.44 7.02
N ALA A 32 1.11 -14.10 7.00
CA ALA A 32 0.16 -14.66 6.06
C ALA A 32 0.38 -14.10 4.64
N GLY A 33 -0.40 -14.62 3.68
CA GLY A 33 -0.30 -14.23 2.28
C GLY A 33 -0.43 -12.74 2.00
N GLY A 34 -1.07 -11.99 2.93
CA GLY A 34 -1.21 -10.54 2.78
C GLY A 34 0.11 -9.81 2.66
N LEU A 35 1.08 -10.10 3.54
CA LEU A 35 2.39 -9.47 3.46
C LEU A 35 3.11 -9.88 2.18
N ARG A 36 3.01 -11.15 1.79
CA ARG A 36 3.61 -11.63 0.55
C ARG A 36 3.09 -10.88 -0.66
N ASP A 37 1.77 -10.71 -0.74
CA ASP A 37 1.15 -10.04 -1.88
C ASP A 37 1.50 -8.55 -1.93
N PHE A 38 1.41 -7.86 -0.79
CA PHE A 38 1.73 -6.43 -0.72
C PHE A 38 3.21 -6.13 -0.89
N SER A 39 4.11 -7.05 -0.50
CA SER A 39 5.54 -6.83 -0.62
C SER A 39 6.08 -7.09 -2.03
N ARG A 40 5.28 -7.65 -2.91
CA ARG A 40 5.72 -8.01 -4.27
C ARG A 40 6.33 -6.81 -5.01
N THR A 41 5.71 -5.66 -4.88
CA THR A 41 6.15 -4.43 -5.52
C THR A 41 7.50 -3.94 -4.98
N ALA A 42 7.85 -4.31 -3.76
CA ALA A 42 9.12 -3.91 -3.15
C ALA A 42 10.33 -4.62 -3.78
N ALA A 43 10.10 -5.61 -4.63
CA ALA A 43 11.17 -6.31 -5.36
C ALA A 43 11.55 -5.61 -6.68
N SER A 44 11.22 -4.35 -6.81
CA SER A 44 11.54 -3.54 -7.99
C SER A 44 12.96 -2.99 -7.92
N ASN A 45 13.46 -2.49 -9.05
CA ASN A 45 14.82 -1.93 -9.13
C ASN A 45 14.97 -0.72 -8.21
N GLU A 46 15.85 -0.83 -7.23
CA GLU A 46 16.02 0.18 -6.18
C GLU A 46 16.60 1.51 -6.72
N ILE A 47 17.50 1.44 -7.68
CA ILE A 47 18.11 2.65 -8.27
C ILE A 47 17.07 3.43 -9.05
N MET A 48 16.29 2.74 -9.88
CA MET A 48 15.22 3.36 -10.65
C MET A 48 14.21 4.04 -9.75
N TRP A 49 13.78 3.37 -8.67
CA TRP A 49 12.77 3.91 -7.78
C TRP A 49 13.29 5.04 -6.90
N ARG A 50 14.57 4.98 -6.49
CA ARG A 50 15.20 6.13 -5.85
C ARG A 50 15.12 7.36 -6.76
N ASP A 51 15.47 7.19 -8.03
CA ASP A 51 15.47 8.31 -8.97
C ASP A 51 14.06 8.82 -9.24
N ILE A 52 13.08 7.93 -9.32
CA ILE A 52 11.67 8.31 -9.47
C ILE A 52 11.22 9.14 -8.26
N PHE A 53 11.51 8.68 -7.04
CA PHE A 53 11.12 9.39 -5.83
C PHE A 53 11.78 10.77 -5.75
N PHE A 54 13.05 10.89 -6.13
CA PHE A 54 13.77 12.15 -6.06
C PHE A 54 13.31 13.13 -7.15
N SER A 55 13.04 12.63 -8.35
CA SER A 55 12.60 13.48 -9.49
C SER A 55 11.21 14.06 -9.26
N ASN A 56 10.34 13.32 -8.56
CA ASN A 56 8.95 13.73 -8.31
C ASN A 56 8.72 14.03 -6.84
N ASN A 57 9.72 14.52 -6.13
CA ASN A 57 9.68 14.55 -4.68
C ASN A 57 8.50 15.35 -4.11
N ASP A 58 8.13 16.48 -4.72
CA ASP A 58 6.99 17.26 -4.23
C ASP A 58 5.68 16.48 -4.29
N ASN A 59 5.41 15.82 -5.40
CA ASN A 59 4.23 15.00 -5.58
C ASN A 59 4.25 13.77 -4.66
N VAL A 60 5.41 13.16 -4.52
CA VAL A 60 5.59 11.99 -3.65
C VAL A 60 5.35 12.38 -2.19
N ILE A 61 5.94 13.49 -1.74
CA ILE A 61 5.76 13.98 -0.38
C ILE A 61 4.29 14.31 -0.11
N ASN A 62 3.61 14.95 -1.07
CA ASN A 62 2.19 15.24 -0.95
C ASN A 62 1.37 13.94 -0.78
N SER A 63 1.67 12.92 -1.57
CA SER A 63 1.00 11.62 -1.48
C SER A 63 1.25 10.96 -0.12
N ILE A 64 2.46 11.05 0.39
CA ILE A 64 2.82 10.54 1.72
C ILE A 64 2.00 11.25 2.79
N ASN A 65 1.89 12.57 2.71
CA ASN A 65 1.14 13.35 3.70
C ASN A 65 -0.34 12.98 3.72
N ILE A 66 -0.94 12.78 2.56
CA ILE A 66 -2.33 12.32 2.46
C ILE A 66 -2.47 10.93 3.08
N PHE A 67 -1.54 10.03 2.79
CA PHE A 67 -1.56 8.68 3.32
C PHE A 67 -1.42 8.67 4.85
N ILE A 68 -0.50 9.47 5.39
CA ILE A 68 -0.30 9.62 6.84
C ILE A 68 -1.59 10.12 7.49
N LYS A 69 -2.24 11.11 6.89
CA LYS A 69 -3.51 11.64 7.39
C LYS A 69 -4.57 10.55 7.46
N ASN A 70 -4.68 9.75 6.41
CA ASN A 70 -5.64 8.65 6.36
C ASN A 70 -5.32 7.58 7.40
N LEU A 71 -4.05 7.25 7.57
CA LEU A 71 -3.61 6.28 8.59
C LEU A 71 -3.92 6.78 9.99
N ASN A 72 -3.66 8.05 10.27
CA ASN A 72 -3.95 8.63 11.59
C ASN A 72 -5.46 8.61 11.88
N ASN A 73 -6.28 8.92 10.87
CA ASN A 73 -7.72 8.84 11.00
C ASN A 73 -8.18 7.40 11.28
N PHE A 74 -7.67 6.46 10.51
CA PHE A 74 -7.99 5.03 10.69
C PHE A 74 -7.61 4.54 12.09
N LYS A 75 -6.43 4.94 12.56
CA LYS A 75 -5.97 4.63 13.90
C LYS A 75 -6.94 5.13 14.97
N LYS A 76 -7.47 6.35 14.82
CA LYS A 76 -8.47 6.90 15.75
C LYS A 76 -9.76 6.09 15.72
N LEU A 77 -10.22 5.71 14.53
CA LEU A 77 -11.44 4.92 14.39
C LEU A 77 -11.31 3.56 15.09
N ILE A 78 -10.14 2.95 15.02
CA ILE A 78 -9.85 1.71 15.73
C ILE A 78 -9.79 1.95 17.23
N LYS A 79 -9.04 2.94 17.67
CA LYS A 79 -8.83 3.25 19.08
C LYS A 79 -10.15 3.50 19.81
N TYR A 80 -11.03 4.27 19.19
CA TYR A 80 -12.32 4.64 19.78
C TYR A 80 -13.47 3.77 19.30
N LYS A 81 -13.19 2.69 18.60
CA LYS A 81 -14.19 1.70 18.15
C LYS A 81 -15.36 2.36 17.42
N LYS A 82 -15.06 3.26 16.48
CA LYS A 82 -16.05 3.97 15.69
C LYS A 82 -16.62 3.06 14.60
N ASN A 83 -17.58 2.24 14.99
CA ASN A 83 -18.12 1.16 14.17
C ASN A 83 -18.66 1.64 12.82
N LYS A 84 -19.54 2.64 12.84
CA LYS A 84 -20.16 3.15 11.59
C LYS A 84 -19.14 3.74 10.64
N ASN A 85 -18.22 4.54 11.18
CA ASN A 85 -17.21 5.24 10.38
C ASN A 85 -16.24 4.26 9.73
N ILE A 86 -15.75 3.28 10.49
CA ILE A 86 -14.81 2.31 9.94
C ILE A 86 -15.47 1.41 8.90
N LEU A 87 -16.70 0.97 9.15
CA LEU A 87 -17.44 0.17 8.18
C LEU A 87 -17.66 0.91 6.87
N LYS A 88 -17.93 2.22 6.95
CA LYS A 88 -18.11 3.05 5.77
C LYS A 88 -16.84 3.05 4.91
N ILE A 89 -15.67 3.22 5.52
CA ILE A 89 -14.39 3.19 4.82
C ILE A 89 -14.15 1.82 4.18
N LEU A 90 -14.35 0.75 4.95
CA LEU A 90 -14.13 -0.61 4.46
C LEU A 90 -15.05 -0.98 3.30
N LYS A 91 -16.34 -0.64 3.43
CA LYS A 91 -17.32 -0.90 2.37
C LYS A 91 -17.01 -0.11 1.11
N ASN A 92 -16.64 1.17 1.26
CA ASN A 92 -16.29 2.01 0.12
C ASN A 92 -15.04 1.47 -0.59
N SER A 93 -14.05 1.05 0.17
CA SER A 93 -12.83 0.48 -0.40
C SER A 93 -13.12 -0.80 -1.19
N LYS A 94 -13.99 -1.64 -0.66
CA LYS A 94 -14.41 -2.86 -1.35
C LYS A 94 -15.13 -2.55 -2.66
N LYS A 95 -15.98 -1.53 -2.65
CA LYS A 95 -16.71 -1.06 -3.84
C LYS A 95 -15.74 -0.55 -4.91
N VAL A 96 -14.77 0.28 -4.51
CA VAL A 96 -13.76 0.81 -5.44
C VAL A 96 -12.91 -0.33 -6.01
N ARG A 97 -12.53 -1.31 -5.20
CA ARG A 97 -11.79 -2.46 -5.69
C ARG A 97 -12.56 -3.23 -6.76
N LYS A 98 -13.86 -3.40 -6.57
CA LYS A 98 -14.70 -4.03 -7.58
C LYS A 98 -14.69 -3.25 -8.89
N GLN A 99 -14.78 -1.92 -8.81
CA GLN A 99 -14.68 -1.06 -9.99
C GLN A 99 -13.34 -1.23 -10.71
N ILE A 100 -12.26 -1.33 -9.97
CA ILE A 100 -10.92 -1.55 -10.54
C ILE A 100 -10.88 -2.89 -11.28
N ILE A 101 -11.44 -3.93 -10.71
CA ILE A 101 -11.49 -5.25 -11.33
C ILE A 101 -12.33 -5.21 -12.61
N ASP A 102 -13.50 -4.56 -12.56
CA ASP A 102 -14.38 -4.46 -13.71
C ASP A 102 -13.72 -3.70 -14.87
N LEU A 103 -13.04 -2.60 -14.57
CA LEU A 103 -12.27 -1.85 -15.56
C LEU A 103 -11.17 -2.69 -16.20
N LYS A 104 -10.50 -3.51 -15.41
CA LYS A 104 -9.44 -4.39 -15.89
C LYS A 104 -9.98 -5.53 -16.73
N GLN A 105 -11.20 -5.99 -16.46
CA GLN A 105 -11.84 -7.02 -17.27
C GLN A 105 -12.20 -6.53 -18.66
N ASP A 106 -12.37 -5.23 -18.84
CA ASP A 106 -12.61 -4.64 -20.16
C ASP A 106 -11.37 -4.60 -21.03
N VAL A 107 -10.20 -4.83 -20.45
CA VAL A 107 -8.93 -4.84 -21.16
C VAL A 107 -8.46 -6.28 -21.33
N SER A 108 -8.50 -6.78 -22.55
CA SER A 108 -8.18 -8.17 -22.86
C SER A 108 -6.67 -8.48 -22.93
N LYS A 109 -5.81 -7.56 -22.52
CA LYS A 109 -4.36 -7.76 -22.54
C LYS A 109 -3.89 -8.37 -21.22
N PRO A 110 -3.04 -9.43 -21.25
CA PRO A 110 -2.63 -10.11 -20.03
C PRO A 110 -1.74 -9.27 -19.11
N ASN A 111 -1.06 -8.28 -19.64
CA ASN A 111 -0.14 -7.42 -18.86
C ASN A 111 -0.60 -5.97 -18.82
N PHE A 112 -1.89 -5.74 -18.97
CA PHE A 112 -2.41 -4.38 -18.88
C PHE A 112 -2.03 -3.74 -17.55
N GLY A 113 -1.81 -2.44 -17.57
CA GLY A 113 -1.38 -1.69 -16.40
C GLY A 113 0.09 -1.82 -16.08
N ARG A 114 0.74 -2.89 -16.46
CA ARG A 114 2.19 -3.03 -16.27
C ARG A 114 2.99 -2.21 -17.26
N ASP A 115 2.47 -2.11 -18.46
CA ASP A 115 3.12 -1.33 -19.51
C ASP A 115 3.03 0.16 -19.24
N ILE A 116 2.12 0.55 -18.37
CA ILE A 116 1.89 1.94 -17.99
C ILE A 116 2.74 2.32 -16.77
N LEU A 117 3.22 1.33 -16.07
CA LEU A 117 4.03 1.52 -14.89
C LEU A 117 5.48 1.81 -15.25
#